data_da8668a1f2f06dc8a7e6b088cf9bab32
#
_entry.id   da8668a1f2f06dc8a7e6b088cf9bab32
#
_cell.length_a   1.000
_cell.length_b   1.000
_cell.length_c   1.000
_cell.angle_alpha   90.00
_cell.angle_beta   90.00
_cell.angle_gamma   90.00
#
_symmetry.space_group_name_H-M   'P 1'
#
loop_
_entity.id
_entity.type
_entity.pdbx_description
1 polymer ?
#
loop_
_entity_poly.entity_id
_entity_poly.type
_entity_poly.pdbx_seq_one_letter_code
_entity_poly.pdbx_strand_id
1 'polypeptide(L)'
;MRAASPTEILWRFTKRLRDKLNLSNDVCFVADDPLNVFTATTPDIAYILTYEGSTFNANQDQSTLLLLETSFIGVTLFNRLHSIDESGRTESFITRNTNNLFEMKRRVLGAFVGWRLEVDGEDDIEIAATTKATRSTKPELYYPREGGDYVAMMSLTFSTSYSINCCEQWGNW
;
A
#
# COMPACT_ATOMS: atom_id res chain seq x y z
N MET A 1 19.31 -6.73 -16.33
CA MET A 1 18.03 -6.22 -15.76
C MET A 1 17.42 -7.29 -14.89
N ARG A 2 17.22 -7.01 -13.63
CA ARG A 2 16.65 -7.95 -12.67
C ARG A 2 15.16 -7.64 -12.48
N ALA A 3 14.29 -8.67 -12.50
CA ALA A 3 12.89 -8.48 -12.11
C ALA A 3 12.81 -8.12 -10.62
N ALA A 4 12.02 -7.11 -10.30
CA ALA A 4 11.74 -6.79 -8.91
C ALA A 4 10.84 -7.89 -8.31
N SER A 5 11.21 -8.42 -7.15
CA SER A 5 10.33 -9.33 -6.43
C SER A 5 9.16 -8.56 -5.78
N PRO A 6 7.99 -9.20 -5.56
CA PRO A 6 6.89 -8.58 -4.82
C PRO A 6 7.32 -8.05 -3.44
N THR A 7 8.20 -8.78 -2.76
CA THR A 7 8.77 -8.37 -1.47
C THR A 7 9.60 -7.09 -1.57
N GLU A 8 10.39 -6.97 -2.63
CA GLU A 8 11.19 -5.77 -2.88
C GLU A 8 10.32 -4.55 -3.18
N ILE A 9 9.28 -4.73 -3.99
CA ILE A 9 8.32 -3.65 -4.29
C ILE A 9 7.63 -3.18 -3.01
N LEU A 10 7.10 -4.12 -2.21
CA LEU A 10 6.50 -3.80 -0.91
C LEU A 10 7.46 -3.06 0.02
N TRP A 11 8.71 -3.53 0.10
CA TRP A 11 9.72 -2.88 0.93
C TRP A 11 10.00 -1.44 0.48
N ARG A 12 10.11 -1.19 -0.83
CA ARG A 12 10.33 0.15 -1.39
C ARG A 12 9.15 1.08 -1.13
N PHE A 13 7.91 0.59 -1.29
CA PHE A 13 6.70 1.34 -0.94
C PHE A 13 6.68 1.67 0.56
N THR A 14 6.97 0.69 1.41
CA THR A 14 7.00 0.88 2.86
C THR A 14 8.05 1.91 3.27
N LYS A 15 9.29 1.76 2.78
CA LYS A 15 10.37 2.71 3.01
C LYS A 15 9.98 4.12 2.56
N ARG A 16 9.46 4.26 1.34
CA ARG A 16 9.02 5.56 0.80
C ARG A 16 7.98 6.22 1.70
N LEU A 17 6.98 5.45 2.14
CA LEU A 17 5.92 5.99 3.00
C LEU A 17 6.46 6.43 4.36
N ARG A 18 7.31 5.62 4.98
CA ARG A 18 7.97 5.95 6.24
C ARG A 18 8.81 7.23 6.12
N ASP A 19 9.63 7.32 5.11
CA ASP A 19 10.51 8.47 4.89
C ASP A 19 9.72 9.76 4.61
N LYS A 20 8.69 9.68 3.78
CA LYS A 20 7.88 10.85 3.41
C LYS A 20 6.99 11.37 4.53
N LEU A 21 6.50 10.49 5.38
CA LEU A 21 5.58 10.86 6.46
C LEU A 21 6.24 10.81 7.85
N ASN A 22 7.53 10.49 7.91
CA ASN A 22 8.31 10.33 9.14
C ASN A 22 7.64 9.34 10.13
N LEU A 23 7.30 8.13 9.63
CA LEU A 23 6.59 7.10 10.38
C LEU A 23 7.58 6.07 10.96
N SER A 24 7.29 5.62 12.19
CA SER A 24 8.01 4.49 12.80
C SER A 24 7.59 3.15 12.18
N ASN A 25 8.36 2.11 12.47
CA ASN A 25 8.07 0.74 12.01
C ASN A 25 6.78 0.19 12.59
N ASP A 26 6.40 0.62 13.80
CA ASP A 26 5.19 0.18 14.47
C ASP A 26 3.92 0.78 13.87
N VAL A 27 4.05 1.95 13.23
CA VAL A 27 2.94 2.68 12.62
C VAL A 27 2.77 2.33 11.15
N CYS A 28 3.87 1.97 10.46
CA CYS A 28 3.86 1.64 9.03
C CYS A 28 4.60 0.33 8.80
N PHE A 29 3.87 -0.71 8.41
CA PHE A 29 4.43 -2.06 8.24
C PHE A 29 3.71 -2.84 7.13
N VAL A 30 4.26 -4.00 6.78
CA VAL A 30 3.70 -4.92 5.79
C VAL A 30 2.95 -6.04 6.49
N ALA A 31 1.79 -6.41 5.98
CA ALA A 31 1.06 -7.60 6.41
C ALA A 31 0.32 -8.24 5.22
N ASP A 32 0.16 -9.55 5.25
CA ASP A 32 -0.62 -10.28 4.24
C ASP A 32 -2.12 -10.03 4.39
N ASP A 33 -2.59 -9.92 5.62
CA ASP A 33 -3.98 -9.58 5.95
C ASP A 33 -4.02 -8.45 6.98
N PRO A 34 -4.35 -7.21 6.54
CA PRO A 34 -4.40 -6.05 7.41
C PRO A 34 -5.39 -6.18 8.57
N LEU A 35 -6.50 -6.92 8.38
CA LEU A 35 -7.55 -7.06 9.38
C LEU A 35 -7.14 -7.95 10.54
N ASN A 36 -6.29 -8.96 10.28
CA ASN A 36 -5.84 -9.90 11.30
C ASN A 36 -4.65 -9.38 12.14
N VAL A 37 -3.99 -8.33 11.67
CA VAL A 37 -2.77 -7.81 12.33
C VAL A 37 -3.09 -6.67 13.29
N PHE A 38 -4.25 -6.03 13.14
CA PHE A 38 -4.64 -4.92 14.00
C PHE A 38 -5.08 -5.43 15.37
N THR A 39 -4.20 -5.34 16.36
CA THR A 39 -4.39 -5.82 17.73
C THR A 39 -4.47 -4.68 18.73
N ALA A 40 -4.73 -5.01 20.01
CA ALA A 40 -4.75 -4.02 21.10
C ALA A 40 -3.42 -3.27 21.28
N THR A 41 -2.30 -3.87 20.84
CA THR A 41 -0.95 -3.27 20.91
C THR A 41 -0.59 -2.43 19.69
N THR A 42 -1.40 -2.47 18.63
CA THR A 42 -1.19 -1.62 17.45
C THR A 42 -1.43 -0.16 17.81
N PRO A 43 -0.59 0.79 17.34
CA PRO A 43 -0.80 2.22 17.56
C PRO A 43 -2.18 2.69 17.09
N ASP A 44 -2.64 3.82 17.62
CA ASP A 44 -3.94 4.41 17.29
C ASP A 44 -4.11 4.73 15.80
N ILE A 45 -3.01 4.98 15.13
CA ILE A 45 -2.93 5.20 13.70
C ILE A 45 -1.96 4.18 13.10
N ALA A 46 -2.40 3.47 12.06
CA ALA A 46 -1.53 2.55 11.34
C ALA A 46 -1.73 2.64 9.82
N TYR A 47 -0.63 2.41 9.11
CA TYR A 47 -0.55 2.28 7.67
C TYR A 47 -0.03 0.88 7.35
N ILE A 48 -0.88 0.02 6.84
CA ILE A 48 -0.52 -1.37 6.56
C ILE A 48 -0.47 -1.58 5.05
N LEU A 49 0.70 -2.00 4.56
CA LEU A 49 0.91 -2.28 3.16
C LEU A 49 0.73 -3.76 2.88
N THR A 50 0.06 -4.07 1.77
CA THR A 50 -0.19 -5.43 1.27
C THR A 50 0.17 -5.53 -0.20
N TYR A 51 0.62 -6.70 -0.64
CA TYR A 51 0.74 -7.02 -2.05
C TYR A 51 -0.58 -7.63 -2.55
N GLU A 52 -1.24 -6.96 -3.49
CA GLU A 52 -2.54 -7.37 -4.01
C GLU A 52 -2.43 -8.19 -5.32
N GLY A 53 -1.22 -8.55 -5.71
CA GLY A 53 -0.96 -9.30 -6.92
C GLY A 53 -0.45 -8.44 -8.08
N SER A 54 -0.38 -9.05 -9.25
CA SER A 54 0.08 -8.37 -10.48
C SER A 54 -0.69 -8.85 -11.70
N THR A 55 -0.60 -8.06 -12.76
CA THR A 55 -1.06 -8.42 -14.10
C THR A 55 0.07 -8.28 -15.11
N PHE A 56 0.03 -9.12 -16.13
CA PHE A 56 1.04 -9.16 -17.18
C PHE A 56 0.44 -8.76 -18.51
N ASN A 57 1.09 -7.84 -19.20
CA ASN A 57 0.78 -7.48 -20.57
C ASN A 57 1.98 -7.85 -21.46
N ALA A 58 1.78 -8.80 -22.36
CA ALA A 58 2.76 -9.08 -23.40
C ALA A 58 2.81 -7.88 -24.35
N ASN A 59 3.99 -7.30 -24.52
CA ASN A 59 4.17 -6.32 -25.58
C ASN A 59 4.02 -7.06 -26.92
N GLN A 60 3.11 -6.61 -27.78
CA GLN A 60 2.80 -7.26 -29.06
C GLN A 60 3.92 -7.13 -30.10
N ASP A 61 4.98 -6.42 -29.79
CA ASP A 61 6.15 -6.34 -30.64
C ASP A 61 6.95 -7.65 -30.54
N GLN A 62 6.78 -8.50 -31.54
CA GLN A 62 7.37 -9.84 -31.64
C GLN A 62 8.91 -9.88 -31.64
N SER A 63 9.58 -8.73 -31.64
CA SER A 63 11.04 -8.64 -31.66
C SER A 63 11.70 -8.56 -30.28
N THR A 64 10.94 -8.23 -29.23
CA THR A 64 11.46 -8.13 -27.86
C THR A 64 10.59 -8.95 -26.91
N LEU A 65 11.20 -9.97 -26.28
CA LEU A 65 10.55 -10.77 -25.23
C LEU A 65 10.43 -9.98 -23.91
N LEU A 66 10.00 -8.72 -24.00
CA LEU A 66 9.73 -7.86 -22.85
C LEU A 66 8.30 -8.08 -22.38
N LEU A 67 8.16 -8.54 -21.15
CA LEU A 67 6.89 -8.64 -20.45
C LEU A 67 6.73 -7.41 -19.55
N LEU A 68 5.62 -6.72 -19.70
CA LEU A 68 5.26 -5.63 -18.79
C LEU A 68 4.45 -6.20 -17.63
N GLU A 69 5.00 -6.13 -16.43
CA GLU A 69 4.29 -6.47 -15.21
C GLU A 69 3.78 -5.20 -14.54
N THR A 70 2.52 -5.24 -14.12
CA THR A 70 1.90 -4.19 -13.30
C THR A 70 1.55 -4.78 -11.94
N SER A 71 2.26 -4.36 -10.90
CA SER A 71 1.99 -4.77 -9.52
C SER A 71 1.01 -3.83 -8.84
N PHE A 72 0.16 -4.40 -8.00
CA PHE A 72 -0.82 -3.69 -7.19
C PHE A 72 -0.44 -3.76 -5.72
N ILE A 73 -0.34 -2.60 -5.09
CA ILE A 73 0.01 -2.43 -3.68
C ILE A 73 -1.16 -1.79 -2.96
N GLY A 74 -1.71 -2.51 -1.98
CA GLY A 74 -2.71 -1.99 -1.06
C GLY A 74 -2.07 -1.21 0.07
N VAL A 75 -2.70 -0.12 0.48
CA VAL A 75 -2.38 0.62 1.70
C VAL A 75 -3.66 0.77 2.51
N THR A 76 -3.76 0.03 3.59
CA THR A 76 -4.89 0.14 4.51
C THR A 76 -4.56 1.09 5.64
N LEU A 77 -5.41 2.09 5.80
CA LEU A 77 -5.32 3.13 6.81
C LEU A 77 -6.21 2.75 7.98
N PHE A 78 -5.67 2.77 9.19
CA PHE A 78 -6.41 2.52 10.42
C PHE A 78 -6.34 3.73 11.34
N ASN A 79 -7.47 4.07 11.94
CA ASN A 79 -7.58 5.05 13.00
C ASN A 79 -8.43 4.48 14.13
N ARG A 80 -7.80 4.21 15.29
CA ARG A 80 -8.47 3.69 16.49
C ARG A 80 -9.32 4.77 17.13
N LEU A 81 -10.42 4.35 17.70
CA LEU A 81 -11.42 5.20 18.31
C LEU A 81 -11.46 4.93 19.81
N HIS A 82 -10.92 5.83 20.60
CA HIS A 82 -10.80 5.67 22.05
C HIS A 82 -12.09 5.93 22.84
N SER A 83 -13.10 6.51 22.25
CA SER A 83 -14.43 6.63 22.89
C SER A 83 -15.52 6.74 21.83
N ILE A 84 -16.45 5.80 21.88
CA ILE A 84 -17.79 6.06 21.39
C ILE A 84 -18.44 6.88 22.48
N ASP A 85 -18.76 8.13 22.18
CA ASP A 85 -19.59 8.93 23.06
C ASP A 85 -20.83 8.09 23.45
N GLU A 86 -21.16 7.99 24.73
CA GLU A 86 -22.27 7.18 25.25
C GLU A 86 -23.62 7.49 24.57
N SER A 87 -23.69 8.62 23.86
CA SER A 87 -24.84 9.01 23.06
C SER A 87 -25.06 8.15 21.79
N GLY A 88 -24.11 7.30 21.40
CA GLY A 88 -24.21 6.44 20.21
C GLY A 88 -24.45 7.19 18.90
N ARG A 89 -24.21 8.49 18.86
CA ARG A 89 -24.47 9.32 17.69
C ARG A 89 -23.34 9.13 16.66
N THR A 90 -23.67 8.39 15.65
CA THR A 90 -22.84 8.09 14.48
C THR A 90 -22.27 9.35 13.81
N GLU A 91 -22.90 10.51 13.97
CA GLU A 91 -22.49 11.76 13.30
C GLU A 91 -21.19 12.36 13.83
N SER A 92 -20.99 12.41 15.16
CA SER A 92 -19.73 12.96 15.72
C SER A 92 -18.55 12.02 15.44
N PHE A 93 -18.83 10.74 15.36
CA PHE A 93 -17.91 9.68 15.04
C PHE A 93 -17.44 9.76 13.58
N ILE A 94 -18.37 9.82 12.64
CA ILE A 94 -18.05 9.91 11.21
C ILE A 94 -17.26 11.17 10.94
N THR A 95 -17.60 12.32 11.51
CA THR A 95 -16.97 13.60 11.20
C THR A 95 -15.51 13.66 11.66
N ARG A 96 -15.21 13.29 12.89
CA ARG A 96 -13.83 13.35 13.41
C ARG A 96 -12.92 12.32 12.77
N ASN A 97 -13.34 11.09 12.69
CA ASN A 97 -12.49 9.99 12.25
C ASN A 97 -12.44 9.87 10.75
N THR A 98 -13.50 10.23 10.06
CA THR A 98 -13.50 10.36 8.59
C THR A 98 -12.53 11.46 8.15
N ASN A 99 -12.47 12.60 8.84
CA ASN A 99 -11.51 13.65 8.53
C ASN A 99 -10.07 13.18 8.73
N ASN A 100 -9.79 12.42 9.81
CA ASN A 100 -8.45 11.85 10.02
C ASN A 100 -8.08 10.87 8.91
N LEU A 101 -8.97 9.96 8.51
CA LEU A 101 -8.72 9.02 7.40
C LEU A 101 -8.53 9.75 6.07
N PHE A 102 -9.28 10.81 5.80
CA PHE A 102 -9.09 11.60 4.58
C PHE A 102 -7.78 12.36 4.59
N GLU A 103 -7.34 12.88 5.73
CA GLU A 103 -6.01 13.48 5.85
C GLU A 103 -4.89 12.44 5.65
N MET A 104 -5.02 11.26 6.26
CA MET A 104 -4.10 10.14 6.03
C MET A 104 -4.07 9.75 4.55
N LYS A 105 -5.24 9.62 3.91
CA LYS A 105 -5.36 9.37 2.47
C LYS A 105 -4.61 10.42 1.66
N ARG A 106 -4.82 11.70 1.94
CA ARG A 106 -4.16 12.80 1.23
C ARG A 106 -2.63 12.70 1.31
N ARG A 107 -2.11 12.37 2.49
CA ARG A 107 -0.67 12.18 2.72
C ARG A 107 -0.12 11.00 1.93
N VAL A 108 -0.83 9.86 1.94
CA VAL A 108 -0.43 8.66 1.18
C VAL A 108 -0.47 8.92 -0.32
N LEU A 109 -1.49 9.60 -0.83
CA LEU A 109 -1.54 10.00 -2.24
C LEU A 109 -0.37 10.91 -2.61
N GLY A 110 -0.01 11.87 -1.75
CA GLY A 110 1.15 12.74 -1.95
C GLY A 110 2.50 12.01 -1.90
N ALA A 111 2.57 10.87 -1.22
CA ALA A 111 3.78 10.05 -1.19
C ALA A 111 3.98 9.23 -2.46
N PHE A 112 2.91 8.73 -3.08
CA PHE A 112 3.00 7.73 -4.14
C PHE A 112 2.58 8.18 -5.53
N VAL A 113 1.58 9.06 -5.66
CA VAL A 113 1.12 9.48 -6.99
C VAL A 113 2.22 10.20 -7.76
N GLY A 114 2.53 9.73 -8.95
CA GLY A 114 3.60 10.27 -9.78
C GLY A 114 5.02 9.86 -9.37
N TRP A 115 5.17 9.10 -8.28
CA TRP A 115 6.46 8.57 -7.88
C TRP A 115 6.91 7.45 -8.84
N ARG A 116 8.16 7.51 -9.25
CA ARG A 116 8.84 6.37 -9.88
C ARG A 116 9.50 5.54 -8.80
N LEU A 117 9.40 4.22 -8.92
CA LEU A 117 10.16 3.32 -8.09
C LEU A 117 11.64 3.62 -8.32
N GLU A 118 12.25 4.39 -7.43
CA GLU A 118 13.66 4.74 -7.55
C GLU A 118 14.49 3.49 -7.28
N VAL A 119 15.31 3.18 -8.24
CA VAL A 119 16.32 2.17 -8.17
C VAL A 119 17.56 2.85 -7.61
N ASP A 120 18.03 2.44 -6.44
CA ASP A 120 19.32 2.89 -5.94
C ASP A 120 20.39 2.38 -6.91
N GLY A 121 20.94 3.26 -7.69
CA GLY A 121 22.10 3.32 -8.59
C GLY A 121 22.77 2.07 -9.19
N GLU A 122 22.49 0.86 -8.70
CA GLU A 122 23.09 -0.39 -9.15
C GLU A 122 22.09 -1.47 -9.61
N ASP A 123 20.79 -1.23 -9.44
CA ASP A 123 19.77 -2.22 -9.79
C ASP A 123 19.17 -1.92 -11.17
N ASP A 124 19.35 -2.84 -12.09
CA ASP A 124 18.87 -2.81 -13.48
C ASP A 124 17.34 -3.05 -13.61
N ILE A 125 16.51 -2.40 -12.80
CA ILE A 125 15.05 -2.46 -12.95
C ILE A 125 14.61 -1.36 -13.90
N GLU A 126 14.07 -1.73 -15.05
CA GLU A 126 13.47 -0.77 -15.95
C GLU A 126 12.04 -0.44 -15.53
N ILE A 127 11.81 0.82 -15.15
CA ILE A 127 10.51 1.31 -14.73
C ILE A 127 9.78 1.89 -15.92
N ALA A 128 8.71 1.22 -16.30
CA ALA A 128 7.90 1.60 -17.47
C ALA A 128 6.95 2.77 -17.17
N ALA A 129 6.50 2.94 -15.92
CA ALA A 129 5.54 3.95 -15.57
C ALA A 129 5.67 4.46 -14.13
N THR A 130 5.14 5.65 -13.89
CA THR A 130 5.00 6.22 -12.54
C THR A 130 3.87 5.52 -11.79
N THR A 131 3.98 5.50 -10.46
CA THR A 131 2.95 4.98 -9.57
C THR A 131 1.65 5.77 -9.71
N LYS A 132 0.53 5.05 -9.82
CA LYS A 132 -0.81 5.60 -9.95
C LYS A 132 -1.71 5.07 -8.84
N ALA A 133 -2.60 5.92 -8.32
CA ALA A 133 -3.69 5.45 -7.48
C ALA A 133 -4.79 4.87 -8.38
N THR A 134 -5.21 3.64 -8.12
CA THR A 134 -6.20 2.91 -8.95
C THR A 134 -7.54 2.74 -8.26
N ARG A 135 -7.54 2.63 -6.94
CA ARG A 135 -8.75 2.39 -6.16
C ARG A 135 -8.67 3.07 -4.79
N SER A 136 -9.83 3.45 -4.27
CA SER A 136 -10.01 3.87 -2.87
C SER A 136 -11.36 3.35 -2.38
N THR A 137 -11.39 2.73 -1.22
CA THR A 137 -12.64 2.36 -0.57
C THR A 137 -13.24 3.56 0.16
N LYS A 138 -14.53 3.48 0.52
CA LYS A 138 -15.13 4.39 1.50
C LYS A 138 -14.59 4.07 2.91
N PRO A 139 -14.64 5.01 3.87
CA PRO A 139 -14.38 4.70 5.26
C PRO A 139 -15.38 3.66 5.80
N GLU A 140 -14.84 2.70 6.53
CA GLU A 140 -15.63 1.63 7.15
C GLU A 140 -15.25 1.50 8.63
N LEU A 141 -16.19 1.00 9.43
CA LEU A 141 -15.96 0.63 10.81
C LEU A 141 -15.61 -0.84 10.90
N TYR A 142 -14.56 -1.13 11.60
CA TYR A 142 -14.14 -2.47 11.90
C TYR A 142 -14.11 -2.67 13.42
N TYR A 143 -14.61 -3.82 13.87
CA TYR A 143 -14.56 -4.23 15.26
C TYR A 143 -13.67 -5.48 15.37
N PRO A 144 -12.52 -5.38 16.04
CA PRO A 144 -11.63 -6.53 16.22
C PRO A 144 -12.33 -7.66 16.99
N ARG A 145 -12.15 -8.91 16.54
CA ARG A 145 -12.81 -10.10 17.13
C ARG A 145 -12.39 -10.38 18.58
N GLU A 146 -11.19 -9.97 18.97
CA GLU A 146 -10.61 -10.25 20.30
C GLU A 146 -10.98 -9.19 21.34
N GLY A 147 -11.95 -8.36 21.08
CA GLY A 147 -12.30 -7.25 21.94
C GLY A 147 -11.33 -6.07 21.79
N GLY A 148 -11.83 -4.89 21.91
CA GLY A 148 -11.03 -3.66 21.75
C GLY A 148 -11.89 -2.52 21.25
N ASP A 149 -11.24 -1.39 21.02
CA ASP A 149 -11.91 -0.21 20.49
C ASP A 149 -12.25 -0.40 19.01
N TYR A 150 -13.31 0.26 18.60
CA TYR A 150 -13.64 0.35 17.18
C TYR A 150 -12.52 1.02 16.40
N VAL A 151 -12.36 0.59 15.17
CA VAL A 151 -11.35 1.12 14.25
C VAL A 151 -12.04 1.62 13.00
N ALA A 152 -11.80 2.87 12.64
CA ALA A 152 -12.16 3.36 11.33
C ALA A 152 -11.05 2.97 10.33
N MET A 153 -11.41 2.43 9.18
CA MET A 153 -10.45 2.00 8.17
C MET A 153 -10.84 2.45 6.78
N MET A 154 -9.84 2.58 5.93
CA MET A 154 -9.97 2.86 4.50
C MET A 154 -8.79 2.24 3.76
N SER A 155 -9.02 1.67 2.58
CA SER A 155 -7.96 1.11 1.76
C SER A 155 -7.77 1.89 0.46
N LEU A 156 -6.52 2.00 0.05
CA LEU A 156 -6.08 2.59 -1.20
C LEU A 156 -5.29 1.54 -1.98
N THR A 157 -5.47 1.44 -3.28
CA THR A 157 -4.66 0.58 -4.14
C THR A 157 -3.86 1.44 -5.10
N PHE A 158 -2.58 1.14 -5.20
CA PHE A 158 -1.65 1.76 -6.13
C PHE A 158 -1.16 0.73 -7.15
N SER A 159 -0.87 1.17 -8.34
CA SER A 159 -0.20 0.34 -9.35
C SER A 159 1.12 0.97 -9.78
N THR A 160 2.10 0.12 -10.01
CA THR A 160 3.38 0.47 -10.64
C THR A 160 3.71 -0.57 -11.69
N SER A 161 4.27 -0.15 -12.82
CA SER A 161 4.61 -1.05 -13.92
C SER A 161 6.11 -1.02 -14.18
N TYR A 162 6.66 -2.18 -14.47
CA TYR A 162 8.06 -2.38 -14.81
C TYR A 162 8.20 -3.44 -15.89
N SER A 163 9.30 -3.37 -16.65
CA SER A 163 9.59 -4.34 -17.69
C SER A 163 10.36 -5.52 -17.12
N ILE A 164 10.00 -6.72 -17.55
CA ILE A 164 10.71 -7.96 -17.25
C ILE A 164 11.32 -8.48 -18.56
N ASN A 165 12.63 -8.64 -18.58
CA ASN A 165 13.29 -9.34 -19.69
C ASN A 165 13.24 -10.84 -19.45
N CYS A 166 12.35 -11.53 -20.14
CA CYS A 166 12.17 -12.96 -19.98
C CYS A 166 13.37 -13.80 -20.46
N CYS A 167 14.24 -13.25 -21.31
CA CYS A 167 15.40 -13.99 -21.84
C CYS A 167 16.54 -14.12 -20.83
N GLU A 168 16.70 -13.17 -19.92
CA GLU A 168 17.81 -13.18 -18.96
C GLU A 168 17.54 -14.07 -17.73
N GLN A 169 16.28 -14.34 -17.42
CA GLN A 169 15.91 -15.13 -16.24
C GLN A 169 16.02 -16.64 -16.43
N TRP A 170 16.02 -17.14 -17.66
CA TRP A 170 16.00 -18.59 -17.96
C TRP A 170 17.38 -19.18 -18.21
N GLY A 171 18.44 -18.38 -18.20
CA GLY A 171 19.82 -18.80 -18.51
C GLY A 171 20.63 -19.38 -17.34
N ASN A 172 20.12 -19.35 -16.11
CA ASN A 172 20.85 -19.76 -14.89
C ASN A 172 20.10 -20.79 -14.03
N TRP A 173 19.49 -21.82 -14.66
CA TRP A 173 19.00 -23.03 -13.99
C TRP A 173 19.93 -24.21 -14.21
#